data_a960802569990271af7388ece5e4c434
#
_entry.id   a960802569990271af7388ece5e4c434
#
_cell.length_a   1.000
_cell.length_b   1.000
_cell.length_c   1.000
_cell.angle_alpha   90.00
_cell.angle_beta   90.00
_cell.angle_gamma   90.00
#
_symmetry.space_group_name_H-M   'P 1'
#
loop_
_entity.id
_entity.type
_entity.pdbx_description
1 polymer ?
#
loop_
_entity_poly.entity_id
_entity_poly.type
_entity_poly.pdbx_seq_one_letter_code
_entity_poly.pdbx_strand_id
1 'polypeptide(L)'
;MSGAAKGQLRAWQRSALTKFLLHKPKDFLAVATPGAGKTTFALRVATELKASRTVDRIIVVVPTEHLKIQWSQAAARVGLALDPHFTNASAVNPAYDGVVVTYAQVSMHPYKHHAVCSAKRSLVILDEIHHGGDAKSWGDGIREAYADAEHRLALTGTPFRSDDSAIPFVRYEEDGEGHLVSRSDHTYGYADALADGVVR
;
A
#
# COMPACT_ATOMS: atom_id res chain seq x y z
N MET A 1 -4.42 29.70 -7.11
CA MET A 1 -4.77 28.27 -6.91
C MET A 1 -3.94 27.45 -7.90
N SER A 2 -2.74 27.10 -7.50
CA SER A 2 -1.82 26.31 -8.38
C SER A 2 -2.19 24.84 -8.24
N GLY A 3 -2.86 24.28 -9.23
CA GLY A 3 -2.98 22.85 -9.40
C GLY A 3 -1.59 22.27 -9.65
N ALA A 4 -1.02 21.59 -8.65
CA ALA A 4 0.18 20.80 -8.87
C ALA A 4 -0.08 19.88 -10.06
N ALA A 5 0.73 20.00 -11.10
CA ALA A 5 0.60 19.23 -12.33
C ALA A 5 0.59 17.74 -11.95
N LYS A 6 -0.54 17.06 -12.15
CA LYS A 6 -0.66 15.62 -11.96
C LYS A 6 0.35 14.97 -12.91
N GLY A 7 1.48 14.50 -12.38
CA GLY A 7 2.51 13.86 -13.21
C GLY A 7 1.90 12.78 -14.09
N GLN A 8 2.41 12.68 -15.32
CA GLN A 8 1.89 11.75 -16.31
C GLN A 8 2.17 10.30 -15.84
N LEU A 9 1.09 9.54 -15.64
CA LEU A 9 1.19 8.13 -15.28
C LEU A 9 1.68 7.29 -16.47
N ARG A 10 2.48 6.27 -16.19
CA ARG A 10 2.83 5.22 -17.14
C ARG A 10 1.57 4.42 -17.54
N ALA A 11 1.63 3.71 -18.65
CA ALA A 11 0.48 2.95 -19.18
C ALA A 11 -0.08 1.96 -18.14
N TRP A 12 0.77 1.17 -17.49
CA TRP A 12 0.35 0.22 -16.47
C TRP A 12 -0.30 0.89 -15.25
N GLN A 13 0.23 2.05 -14.84
CA GLN A 13 -0.32 2.80 -13.71
C GLN A 13 -1.74 3.31 -14.03
N ARG A 14 -1.95 3.81 -15.26
CA ARG A 14 -3.29 4.22 -15.70
C ARG A 14 -4.26 3.06 -15.73
N SER A 15 -3.82 1.91 -16.25
CA SER A 15 -4.64 0.70 -16.33
C SER A 15 -5.03 0.20 -14.93
N ALA A 16 -4.06 0.09 -14.02
CA ALA A 16 -4.30 -0.32 -12.65
C ALA A 16 -5.20 0.68 -11.89
N LEU A 17 -4.98 1.98 -12.07
CA LEU A 17 -5.81 3.03 -11.47
C LEU A 17 -7.25 2.96 -11.96
N THR A 18 -7.46 2.81 -13.26
CA THR A 18 -8.80 2.67 -13.85
C THR A 18 -9.51 1.45 -13.27
N LYS A 19 -8.83 0.31 -13.18
CA LYS A 19 -9.37 -0.92 -12.60
C LYS A 19 -9.76 -0.71 -11.14
N PHE A 20 -8.89 -0.07 -10.35
CA PHE A 20 -9.16 0.22 -8.95
C PHE A 20 -10.38 1.14 -8.78
N LEU A 21 -10.42 2.26 -9.50
CA LEU A 21 -11.47 3.27 -9.36
C LEU A 21 -12.83 2.76 -9.88
N LEU A 22 -12.83 1.89 -10.88
CA LEU A 22 -14.05 1.31 -11.44
C LEU A 22 -14.70 0.32 -10.45
N HIS A 23 -13.91 -0.55 -9.84
CA HIS A 23 -14.41 -1.61 -8.98
C HIS A 23 -14.41 -1.24 -7.49
N LYS A 24 -13.59 -0.27 -7.08
CA LYS A 24 -13.40 0.17 -5.68
C LYS A 24 -13.31 -1.02 -4.71
N PRO A 25 -12.40 -1.98 -4.95
CA PRO A 25 -12.31 -3.19 -4.15
C PRO A 25 -11.84 -2.84 -2.73
N LYS A 26 -12.23 -3.65 -1.75
CA LYS A 26 -11.70 -3.53 -0.40
C LYS A 26 -10.20 -3.84 -0.38
N ASP A 27 -9.79 -4.89 -1.09
CA ASP A 27 -8.41 -5.34 -1.21
C ASP A 27 -7.95 -5.32 -2.68
N PHE A 28 -6.78 -4.76 -2.93
CA PHE A 28 -6.15 -4.71 -4.25
C PHE A 28 -4.66 -4.99 -4.12
N LEU A 29 -4.18 -5.98 -4.84
CA LEU A 29 -2.75 -6.32 -4.93
C LEU A 29 -2.20 -5.90 -6.30
N ALA A 30 -1.27 -4.96 -6.29
CA ALA A 30 -0.49 -4.58 -7.46
C ALA A 30 0.91 -5.18 -7.40
N VAL A 31 1.25 -5.97 -8.41
CA VAL A 31 2.59 -6.51 -8.63
C VAL A 31 3.25 -5.71 -9.73
N ALA A 32 4.37 -5.06 -9.43
CA ALA A 32 5.15 -4.33 -10.42
C ALA A 32 6.64 -4.39 -10.08
N THR A 33 7.48 -4.58 -11.10
CA THR A 33 8.93 -4.68 -10.94
C THR A 33 9.52 -3.47 -10.22
N PRO A 34 10.67 -3.62 -9.53
CA PRO A 34 11.39 -2.50 -8.95
C PRO A 34 11.63 -1.38 -9.98
N GLY A 35 11.46 -0.13 -9.58
CA GLY A 35 11.59 1.02 -10.48
C GLY A 35 10.39 1.29 -11.40
N ALA A 36 9.36 0.45 -11.38
CA ALA A 36 8.16 0.63 -12.21
C ALA A 36 7.26 1.80 -11.77
N GLY A 37 7.46 2.36 -10.58
CA GLY A 37 6.68 3.49 -10.06
C GLY A 37 5.48 3.08 -9.21
N LYS A 38 5.62 2.04 -8.37
CA LYS A 38 4.57 1.59 -7.41
C LYS A 38 4.12 2.71 -6.48
N THR A 39 5.08 3.47 -5.93
CA THR A 39 4.79 4.61 -5.03
C THR A 39 3.95 5.67 -5.72
N THR A 40 4.29 6.05 -6.95
CA THR A 40 3.52 7.01 -7.75
C THR A 40 2.09 6.52 -7.99
N PHE A 41 1.93 5.25 -8.33
CA PHE A 41 0.62 4.63 -8.51
C PHE A 41 -0.21 4.70 -7.22
N ALA A 42 0.35 4.25 -6.10
CA ALA A 42 -0.36 4.22 -4.82
C ALA A 42 -0.75 5.62 -4.33
N LEU A 43 0.14 6.60 -4.47
CA LEU A 43 -0.16 8.00 -4.13
C LEU A 43 -1.21 8.61 -5.06
N ARG A 44 -1.29 8.18 -6.32
CA ARG A 44 -2.36 8.60 -7.21
C ARG A 44 -3.72 8.02 -6.77
N VAL A 45 -3.77 6.75 -6.37
CA VAL A 45 -4.97 6.16 -5.77
C VAL A 45 -5.38 6.97 -4.52
N ALA A 46 -4.43 7.27 -3.64
CA ALA A 46 -4.70 8.05 -2.43
C ALA A 46 -5.27 9.43 -2.72
N THR A 47 -4.68 10.18 -3.66
CA THR A 47 -5.17 11.51 -4.05
C THR A 47 -6.57 11.46 -4.65
N GLU A 48 -6.87 10.49 -5.50
CA GLU A 48 -8.20 10.32 -6.11
C GLU A 48 -9.26 9.96 -5.04
N LEU A 49 -8.95 9.06 -4.11
CA LEU A 49 -9.88 8.67 -3.05
C LEU A 49 -10.13 9.81 -2.05
N LYS A 50 -9.11 10.64 -1.76
CA LYS A 50 -9.30 11.84 -0.93
C LYS A 50 -10.11 12.90 -1.66
N ALA A 51 -9.83 13.18 -2.92
CA ALA A 51 -10.55 14.17 -3.71
C ALA A 51 -12.04 13.81 -3.86
N SER A 52 -12.36 12.54 -4.03
CA SER A 52 -13.74 12.03 -4.08
C SER A 52 -14.40 11.87 -2.71
N ARG A 53 -13.69 12.19 -1.63
CA ARG A 53 -14.13 12.00 -0.24
C ARG A 53 -14.52 10.55 0.09
N THR A 54 -13.94 9.59 -0.61
CA THR A 54 -14.11 8.16 -0.32
C THR A 54 -13.37 7.79 0.96
N VAL A 55 -12.19 8.40 1.18
CA VAL A 55 -11.40 8.25 2.40
C VAL A 55 -11.00 9.60 2.98
N ASP A 56 -10.80 9.63 4.29
CA ASP A 56 -10.40 10.82 5.04
C ASP A 56 -8.97 10.71 5.58
N ARG A 57 -8.44 9.49 5.65
CA ARG A 57 -7.10 9.19 6.19
C ARG A 57 -6.33 8.25 5.27
N ILE A 58 -5.04 8.52 5.13
CA ILE A 58 -4.09 7.68 4.41
C ILE A 58 -3.10 7.09 5.42
N ILE A 59 -2.96 5.78 5.44
CA ILE A 59 -1.98 5.06 6.26
C ILE A 59 -1.06 4.30 5.33
N VAL A 60 0.25 4.52 5.44
CA VAL A 60 1.25 3.78 4.68
C VAL A 60 2.06 2.93 5.63
N VAL A 61 2.19 1.64 5.34
CA VAL A 61 2.97 0.68 6.11
C VAL A 61 4.17 0.25 5.27
N VAL A 62 5.37 0.39 5.83
CA VAL A 62 6.63 0.18 5.14
C VAL A 62 7.55 -0.78 5.92
N PRO A 63 8.49 -1.46 5.24
CA PRO A 63 9.40 -2.40 5.90
C PRO A 63 10.41 -1.75 6.84
N THR A 64 10.87 -0.51 6.55
CA THR A 64 11.99 0.13 7.26
C THR A 64 11.70 1.58 7.62
N GLU A 65 12.38 2.08 8.67
CA GLU A 65 12.31 3.49 9.10
C GLU A 65 12.71 4.47 7.98
N HIS A 66 13.72 4.12 7.18
CA HIS A 66 14.19 4.96 6.09
C HIS A 66 13.10 5.21 5.03
N LEU A 67 12.30 4.20 4.73
CA LEU A 67 11.19 4.30 3.77
C LEU A 67 10.07 5.22 4.25
N LYS A 68 9.91 5.42 5.55
CA LYS A 68 8.93 6.37 6.11
C LYS A 68 9.17 7.79 5.57
N ILE A 69 10.43 8.23 5.60
CA ILE A 69 10.80 9.55 5.10
C ILE A 69 10.61 9.66 3.59
N GLN A 70 11.03 8.64 2.84
CA GLN A 70 10.87 8.63 1.38
C GLN A 70 9.37 8.72 0.97
N TRP A 71 8.51 7.96 1.64
CA TRP A 71 7.06 8.01 1.38
C TRP A 71 6.45 9.37 1.73
N SER A 72 6.84 9.95 2.86
CA SER A 72 6.38 11.28 3.28
C SER A 72 6.79 12.35 2.26
N GLN A 73 8.03 12.33 1.78
CA GLN A 73 8.51 13.26 0.76
C GLN A 73 7.79 13.07 -0.58
N ALA A 74 7.59 11.82 -1.01
CA ALA A 74 6.85 11.54 -2.23
C ALA A 74 5.38 12.00 -2.14
N ALA A 75 4.73 11.80 -1.01
CA ALA A 75 3.38 12.27 -0.74
C ALA A 75 3.28 13.80 -0.80
N ALA A 76 4.25 14.51 -0.22
CA ALA A 76 4.28 15.96 -0.24
C ALA A 76 4.32 16.54 -1.67
N ARG A 77 5.02 15.87 -2.60
CA ARG A 77 5.07 16.29 -4.01
C ARG A 77 3.72 16.22 -4.72
N VAL A 78 2.79 15.44 -4.23
CA VAL A 78 1.42 15.33 -4.78
C VAL A 78 0.37 16.00 -3.91
N GLY A 79 0.80 16.79 -2.92
CA GLY A 79 -0.08 17.57 -2.06
C GLY A 79 -0.68 16.81 -0.89
N LEU A 80 -0.12 15.66 -0.51
CA LEU A 80 -0.52 14.89 0.68
C LEU A 80 0.51 15.07 1.80
N ALA A 81 0.02 15.40 3.01
CA ALA A 81 0.84 15.50 4.20
C ALA A 81 0.76 14.21 5.02
N LEU A 82 1.80 13.39 4.97
CA LEU A 82 1.91 12.15 5.76
C LEU A 82 2.97 12.32 6.84
N ASP A 83 2.62 12.00 8.09
CA ASP A 83 3.52 12.12 9.24
C ASP A 83 4.44 10.88 9.32
N PRO A 84 5.76 11.03 9.07
CA PRO A 84 6.72 9.93 9.20
C PRO A 84 7.23 9.74 10.64
N HIS A 85 6.89 10.65 11.55
CA HIS A 85 7.36 10.65 12.94
C HIS A 85 6.32 10.15 13.93
N PHE A 86 5.16 9.71 13.44
CA PHE A 86 4.14 9.08 14.28
C PHE A 86 4.71 7.86 15.00
N THR A 87 4.51 7.78 16.31
CA THR A 87 4.96 6.67 17.16
C THR A 87 3.78 6.02 17.87
N ASN A 88 4.00 4.84 18.45
CA ASN A 88 2.98 4.13 19.24
C ASN A 88 2.56 4.91 20.50
N ALA A 89 3.37 5.84 20.97
CA ALA A 89 3.07 6.72 22.11
C ALA A 89 2.39 8.05 21.70
N SER A 90 2.39 8.39 20.41
CA SER A 90 1.86 9.66 19.91
C SER A 90 0.34 9.60 19.71
N ALA A 91 -0.30 10.77 19.77
CA ALA A 91 -1.59 10.99 19.12
C ALA A 91 -1.39 11.31 17.64
N VAL A 92 -2.40 11.02 16.80
CA VAL A 92 -2.38 11.45 15.40
C VAL A 92 -2.50 12.96 15.33
N ASN A 93 -1.56 13.61 14.64
CA ASN A 93 -1.60 15.03 14.42
C ASN A 93 -2.65 15.36 13.35
N PRO A 94 -3.70 16.14 13.67
CA PRO A 94 -4.79 16.44 12.74
C PRO A 94 -4.36 17.33 11.54
N ALA A 95 -3.17 17.93 11.58
CA ALA A 95 -2.62 18.71 10.47
C ALA A 95 -2.16 17.83 9.30
N TYR A 96 -2.00 16.52 9.52
CA TYR A 96 -1.61 15.55 8.49
C TYR A 96 -2.83 14.84 7.90
N ASP A 97 -2.70 14.42 6.64
CA ASP A 97 -3.67 13.55 5.97
C ASP A 97 -3.59 12.09 6.45
N GLY A 98 -2.52 11.74 7.13
CA GLY A 98 -2.30 10.42 7.67
C GLY A 98 -0.88 10.22 8.19
N VAL A 99 -0.49 8.95 8.29
CA VAL A 99 0.77 8.54 8.90
C VAL A 99 1.53 7.54 8.00
N VAL A 100 2.85 7.50 8.18
CA VAL A 100 3.69 6.41 7.65
C VAL A 100 4.30 5.66 8.83
N VAL A 101 4.09 4.35 8.86
CA VAL A 101 4.49 3.47 9.96
C VAL A 101 5.24 2.25 9.43
N THR A 102 5.99 1.56 10.28
CA THR A 102 6.63 0.29 9.91
C THR A 102 5.77 -0.91 10.30
N TYR A 103 5.96 -2.06 9.62
CA TYR A 103 5.32 -3.33 10.01
C TYR A 103 5.64 -3.70 11.46
N ALA A 104 6.89 -3.51 11.89
CA ALA A 104 7.31 -3.76 13.27
C ALA A 104 6.53 -2.88 14.27
N GLN A 105 6.40 -1.59 13.98
CA GLN A 105 5.66 -0.64 14.82
C GLN A 105 4.19 -1.05 14.98
N VAL A 106 3.54 -1.47 13.90
CA VAL A 106 2.13 -1.92 13.93
C VAL A 106 1.99 -3.20 14.73
N SER A 107 2.86 -4.18 14.51
CA SER A 107 2.78 -5.48 15.19
C SER A 107 3.03 -5.40 16.69
N MET A 108 3.78 -4.41 17.16
CA MET A 108 3.99 -4.16 18.59
C MET A 108 2.73 -3.66 19.31
N HIS A 109 1.89 -2.89 18.64
CA HIS A 109 0.67 -2.30 19.22
C HIS A 109 -0.51 -2.32 18.23
N PRO A 110 -0.99 -3.49 17.78
CA PRO A 110 -2.01 -3.59 16.73
C PRO A 110 -3.32 -2.90 17.08
N TYR A 111 -3.74 -2.92 18.35
CA TYR A 111 -4.95 -2.22 18.82
C TYR A 111 -4.86 -0.70 18.68
N LYS A 112 -3.68 -0.12 18.92
CA LYS A 112 -3.44 1.31 18.69
C LYS A 112 -3.66 1.66 17.21
N HIS A 113 -3.08 0.87 16.33
CA HIS A 113 -3.20 1.09 14.89
C HIS A 113 -4.61 0.79 14.37
N HIS A 114 -5.31 -0.17 14.97
CA HIS A 114 -6.73 -0.39 14.71
C HIS A 114 -7.56 0.84 15.07
N ALA A 115 -7.33 1.44 16.24
CA ALA A 115 -8.03 2.66 16.65
C ALA A 115 -7.74 3.84 15.69
N VAL A 116 -6.49 4.01 15.24
CA VAL A 116 -6.12 5.03 14.26
C VAL A 116 -6.82 4.80 12.91
N CYS A 117 -6.88 3.56 12.46
CA CYS A 117 -7.50 3.18 11.19
C CYS A 117 -9.03 3.36 11.21
N SER A 118 -9.68 2.90 12.27
CA SER A 118 -11.15 2.90 12.38
C SER A 118 -11.76 4.25 12.77
N ALA A 119 -10.96 5.18 13.30
CA ALA A 119 -11.42 6.51 13.68
C ALA A 119 -11.87 7.36 12.47
N LYS A 120 -11.41 7.03 11.27
CA LYS A 120 -11.78 7.68 10.01
C LYS A 120 -11.82 6.63 8.88
N ARG A 121 -12.55 6.94 7.80
CA ARG A 121 -12.48 6.11 6.59
C ARG A 121 -11.06 6.14 6.05
N SER A 122 -10.38 5.02 6.09
CA SER A 122 -8.94 4.96 5.84
C SER A 122 -8.61 4.13 4.60
N LEU A 123 -7.68 4.64 3.78
CA LEU A 123 -6.92 3.85 2.83
C LEU A 123 -5.63 3.39 3.51
N VAL A 124 -5.38 2.09 3.51
CA VAL A 124 -4.11 1.51 3.97
C VAL A 124 -3.31 1.05 2.76
N ILE A 125 -2.12 1.60 2.59
CA ILE A 125 -1.14 1.19 1.59
C ILE A 125 -0.10 0.32 2.28
N LEU A 126 0.05 -0.92 1.82
CA LEU A 126 0.96 -1.92 2.38
C LEU A 126 2.12 -2.12 1.40
N ASP A 127 3.20 -1.37 1.62
CA ASP A 127 4.37 -1.40 0.73
C ASP A 127 5.20 -2.67 0.98
N GLU A 128 5.63 -3.33 -0.11
CA GLU A 128 6.36 -4.59 -0.08
C GLU A 128 5.69 -5.60 0.89
N ILE A 129 4.43 -5.88 0.63
CA ILE A 129 3.54 -6.65 1.54
C ILE A 129 4.10 -8.03 1.93
N HIS A 130 4.98 -8.61 1.12
CA HIS A 130 5.63 -9.90 1.45
C HIS A 130 6.43 -9.82 2.77
N HIS A 131 6.95 -8.65 3.16
CA HIS A 131 7.57 -8.46 4.47
C HIS A 131 6.57 -8.56 5.64
N GLY A 132 5.28 -8.35 5.39
CA GLY A 132 4.23 -8.55 6.39
C GLY A 132 4.05 -10.00 6.84
N GLY A 133 4.65 -10.96 6.13
CA GLY A 133 4.64 -12.38 6.44
C GLY A 133 5.93 -12.92 7.07
N ASP A 134 6.98 -12.11 7.18
CA ASP A 134 8.32 -12.54 7.66
C ASP A 134 8.31 -13.11 9.09
N ALA A 135 7.32 -12.72 9.90
CA ALA A 135 7.01 -13.35 11.17
C ALA A 135 5.50 -13.53 11.30
N LYS A 136 5.06 -14.68 11.79
CA LYS A 136 3.63 -14.96 11.99
C LYS A 136 2.95 -13.86 12.84
N SER A 137 3.65 -13.36 13.85
CA SER A 137 3.17 -12.26 14.70
C SER A 137 2.93 -10.94 13.94
N TRP A 138 3.70 -10.67 12.89
CA TRP A 138 3.49 -9.48 12.05
C TRP A 138 2.22 -9.59 11.22
N GLY A 139 1.98 -10.77 10.63
CA GLY A 139 0.77 -11.03 9.88
C GLY A 139 -0.49 -10.86 10.71
N ASP A 140 -0.50 -11.41 11.90
CA ASP A 140 -1.63 -11.29 12.83
C ASP A 140 -1.84 -9.84 13.28
N GLY A 141 -0.76 -9.12 13.60
CA GLY A 141 -0.82 -7.70 13.98
C GLY A 141 -1.34 -6.80 12.87
N ILE A 142 -0.91 -7.01 11.63
CA ILE A 142 -1.39 -6.26 10.46
C ILE A 142 -2.88 -6.56 10.19
N ARG A 143 -3.28 -7.81 10.31
CA ARG A 143 -4.69 -8.23 10.15
C ARG A 143 -5.59 -7.56 11.17
N GLU A 144 -5.19 -7.55 12.45
CA GLU A 144 -5.91 -6.89 13.53
C GLU A 144 -5.99 -5.38 13.32
N ALA A 145 -4.87 -4.73 13.01
CA ALA A 145 -4.79 -3.28 12.88
C ALA A 145 -5.68 -2.74 11.75
N TYR A 146 -5.79 -3.45 10.64
CA TYR A 146 -6.39 -2.92 9.41
C TYR A 146 -7.63 -3.67 8.92
N ALA A 147 -8.25 -4.47 9.79
CA ALA A 147 -9.49 -5.20 9.48
C ALA A 147 -10.61 -4.27 8.99
N ASP A 148 -10.73 -3.08 9.59
CA ASP A 148 -11.80 -2.12 9.33
C ASP A 148 -11.42 -1.00 8.33
N ALA A 149 -10.30 -1.15 7.61
CA ALA A 149 -9.93 -0.20 6.56
C ALA A 149 -11.01 -0.14 5.47
N GLU A 150 -11.26 1.05 4.92
CA GLU A 150 -12.17 1.23 3.79
C GLU A 150 -11.61 0.55 2.54
N HIS A 151 -10.32 0.77 2.26
CA HIS A 151 -9.57 0.12 1.20
C HIS A 151 -8.17 -0.25 1.67
N ARG A 152 -7.64 -1.38 1.20
CA ARG A 152 -6.27 -1.82 1.40
C ARG A 152 -5.62 -2.05 0.04
N LEU A 153 -4.55 -1.31 -0.23
CA LEU A 153 -3.75 -1.39 -1.43
C LEU A 153 -2.40 -1.99 -1.09
N ALA A 154 -2.18 -3.23 -1.47
CA ALA A 154 -0.92 -3.93 -1.29
C ALA A 154 -0.03 -3.81 -2.53
N LEU A 155 1.25 -3.56 -2.32
CA LEU A 155 2.26 -3.41 -3.36
C LEU A 155 3.36 -4.44 -3.14
N THR A 156 3.85 -5.04 -4.24
CA THR A 156 5.01 -5.94 -4.21
C THR A 156 5.76 -5.91 -5.53
N GLY A 157 7.06 -6.22 -5.49
CA GLY A 157 7.91 -6.31 -6.68
C GLY A 157 7.74 -7.60 -7.46
N THR A 158 7.38 -8.68 -6.78
CA THR A 158 7.26 -10.03 -7.38
C THR A 158 6.06 -10.77 -6.81
N PRO A 159 5.42 -11.64 -7.60
CA PRO A 159 4.50 -12.63 -7.05
C PRO A 159 5.23 -13.49 -6.01
N PHE A 160 4.55 -13.89 -4.97
CA PHE A 160 5.12 -14.71 -3.91
C PHE A 160 4.26 -15.93 -3.62
N ARG A 161 4.90 -16.98 -3.14
CA ARG A 161 4.26 -18.22 -2.68
C ARG A 161 4.04 -18.14 -1.17
N SER A 162 3.00 -18.80 -0.68
CA SER A 162 2.78 -18.99 0.74
C SER A 162 3.20 -20.40 1.09
N ASP A 163 4.38 -20.55 1.69
CA ASP A 163 4.89 -21.87 2.09
C ASP A 163 4.37 -22.27 3.48
N ASP A 164 4.23 -21.32 4.43
CA ASP A 164 3.85 -21.62 5.82
C ASP A 164 2.76 -20.74 6.43
N SER A 165 2.60 -19.49 5.97
CA SER A 165 1.55 -18.60 6.48
C SER A 165 1.07 -17.61 5.43
N ALA A 166 -0.24 -17.54 5.26
CA ALA A 166 -0.87 -16.59 4.34
C ALA A 166 -0.61 -15.15 4.79
N ILE A 167 -0.13 -14.32 3.87
CA ILE A 167 0.03 -12.88 4.08
C ILE A 167 -1.35 -12.23 4.20
N PRO A 168 -1.56 -11.35 5.17
CA PRO A 168 -2.86 -10.70 5.36
C PRO A 168 -3.33 -9.97 4.10
N PHE A 169 -4.66 -10.07 3.83
CA PHE A 169 -5.33 -9.33 2.77
C PHE A 169 -4.90 -9.70 1.33
N VAL A 170 -4.16 -10.78 1.17
CA VAL A 170 -3.77 -11.33 -0.12
C VAL A 170 -4.58 -12.58 -0.39
N ARG A 171 -5.13 -12.68 -1.61
CA ARG A 171 -5.78 -13.88 -2.12
C ARG A 171 -4.74 -14.81 -2.73
N TYR A 172 -4.96 -16.10 -2.60
CA TYR A 172 -4.11 -17.13 -3.15
C TYR A 172 -4.91 -18.03 -4.09
N GLU A 173 -4.23 -18.60 -5.08
CA GLU A 173 -4.73 -19.64 -5.95
C GLU A 173 -3.67 -20.76 -6.05
N GLU A 174 -4.11 -21.99 -6.27
CA GLU A 174 -3.20 -23.10 -6.47
C GLU A 174 -2.60 -23.03 -7.88
N ASP A 175 -1.29 -23.18 -7.97
CA ASP A 175 -0.62 -23.40 -9.26
C ASP A 175 -0.79 -24.86 -9.72
N GLY A 176 -0.31 -25.17 -10.94
CA GLY A 176 -0.41 -26.53 -11.50
C GLY A 176 0.40 -27.59 -10.73
N GLU A 177 1.19 -27.21 -9.73
CA GLU A 177 2.00 -28.08 -8.88
C GLU A 177 1.44 -28.17 -7.44
N GLY A 178 0.30 -27.53 -7.17
CA GLY A 178 -0.37 -27.56 -5.85
C GLY A 178 0.18 -26.57 -4.84
N HIS A 179 1.00 -25.59 -5.25
CA HIS A 179 1.47 -24.53 -4.38
C HIS A 179 0.50 -23.33 -4.39
N LEU A 180 0.36 -22.69 -3.23
CA LEU A 180 -0.41 -21.46 -3.11
C LEU A 180 0.42 -20.28 -3.61
N VAL A 181 -0.04 -19.62 -4.67
CA VAL A 181 0.58 -18.42 -5.25
C VAL A 181 -0.33 -17.23 -5.08
N SER A 182 0.23 -16.06 -4.75
CA SER A 182 -0.53 -14.83 -4.60
C SER A 182 -1.25 -14.44 -5.90
N ARG A 183 -2.54 -14.15 -5.79
CA ARG A 183 -3.35 -13.65 -6.89
C ARG A 183 -3.36 -12.13 -6.91
N SER A 184 -2.72 -11.57 -7.93
CA SER A 184 -2.71 -10.11 -8.13
C SER A 184 -3.95 -9.61 -8.85
N ASP A 185 -4.36 -8.39 -8.55
CA ASP A 185 -5.39 -7.66 -9.29
C ASP A 185 -4.81 -6.96 -10.52
N HIS A 186 -3.54 -6.60 -10.47
CA HIS A 186 -2.79 -6.07 -11.61
C HIS A 186 -1.32 -6.47 -11.52
N THR A 187 -0.76 -6.91 -12.65
CA THR A 187 0.66 -7.27 -12.75
C THR A 187 1.33 -6.49 -13.87
N TYR A 188 2.48 -5.91 -13.56
CA TYR A 188 3.43 -5.32 -14.49
C TYR A 188 4.78 -6.02 -14.29
N GLY A 189 4.99 -7.07 -15.08
CA GLY A 189 6.12 -7.97 -14.92
C GLY A 189 7.40 -7.48 -15.56
N TYR A 190 8.48 -8.29 -15.44
CA TYR A 190 9.78 -7.99 -16.01
C TYR A 190 9.73 -7.85 -17.55
N ALA A 191 8.97 -8.72 -18.22
CA ALA A 191 8.81 -8.68 -19.67
C ALA A 191 8.18 -7.35 -20.14
N ASP A 192 7.15 -6.86 -19.42
CA ASP A 192 6.52 -5.58 -19.72
C ASP A 192 7.49 -4.42 -19.49
N ALA A 193 8.24 -4.48 -18.37
CA ALA A 193 9.22 -3.46 -18.01
C ALA A 193 10.41 -3.42 -18.99
N LEU A 194 10.79 -4.57 -19.54
CA LEU A 194 11.81 -4.65 -20.58
C LEU A 194 11.31 -4.05 -21.89
N ALA A 195 10.08 -4.36 -22.30
CA ALA A 195 9.45 -3.81 -23.50
C ALA A 195 9.30 -2.29 -23.42
N ASP A 196 9.00 -1.77 -22.23
CA ASP A 196 8.86 -0.33 -21.98
C ASP A 196 10.20 0.39 -21.71
N GLY A 197 11.33 -0.32 -21.69
CA GLY A 197 12.65 0.25 -21.43
C GLY A 197 12.87 0.71 -19.97
N VAL A 198 12.09 0.22 -19.03
CA VAL A 198 12.18 0.55 -17.60
C VAL A 198 13.33 -0.22 -16.94
N VAL A 199 13.60 -1.41 -17.41
CA VAL A 199 14.73 -2.27 -16.99
C VAL A 199 15.57 -2.63 -18.21
N ARG A 200 16.87 -2.97 -17.97
CA ARG A 200 17.82 -3.38 -19.01
C ARG A 200 18.34 -4.77 -18.71
#